data_567fee070b5f176b174030a4d953878b
#
_entry.id   567fee070b5f176b174030a4d953878b
#
_cell.length_a   1.000
_cell.length_b   1.000
_cell.length_c   1.000
_cell.angle_alpha   90.00
_cell.angle_beta   90.00
_cell.angle_gamma   90.00
#
_symmetry.space_group_name_H-M   'P 1'
#
loop_
_entity.id
_entity.type
_entity.pdbx_description
1 polymer ?
#
loop_
_entity_poly.entity_id
_entity_poly.type
_entity_poly.pdbx_seq_one_letter_code
_entity_poly.pdbx_strand_id
1 'polypeptide(L)'
;PQQYKQLLMVAGFDRYFQIAPCFRDEDPRADRLPGEFYQLDLEMSFVTQEDVWDTMEPVLRGVFEEFGNGKPVTQKFPRIPYDTSIRKYGSDKPDLRNPIEMDNVSEAFRGSGFKVFAGLLDQPGFIADCLRHRLQIVTIVFGRDFNTHTANGLHR
;
A
#
# COMPACT_ATOMS: atom_id res chain seq x y z
N PRO A 1 1.56 -2.54 -23.55
CA PRO A 1 0.22 -3.11 -23.55
C PRO A 1 0.21 -4.55 -23.05
N GLN A 2 -0.79 -4.93 -22.28
CA GLN A 2 -0.90 -6.22 -21.61
C GLN A 2 -0.77 -7.41 -22.57
N GLN A 3 -1.34 -7.32 -23.75
CA GLN A 3 -1.33 -8.39 -24.76
C GLN A 3 0.09 -8.77 -25.22
N TYR A 4 0.95 -7.79 -25.43
CA TYR A 4 2.33 -8.07 -25.89
C TYR A 4 3.15 -8.80 -24.82
N LYS A 5 3.03 -8.42 -23.56
CA LYS A 5 3.68 -9.12 -22.47
C LYS A 5 3.24 -10.58 -22.39
N GLN A 6 1.91 -10.81 -22.45
CA GLN A 6 1.35 -12.15 -22.45
C GLN A 6 1.85 -12.99 -23.61
N LEU A 7 1.93 -12.42 -24.83
CA LEU A 7 2.47 -13.11 -26.00
C LEU A 7 3.94 -13.48 -25.83
N LEU A 8 4.76 -12.60 -25.25
CA LEU A 8 6.16 -12.90 -24.96
C LEU A 8 6.30 -14.05 -23.98
N MET A 9 5.53 -14.03 -22.89
CA MET A 9 5.57 -15.10 -21.90
C MET A 9 5.09 -16.45 -22.48
N VAL A 10 4.03 -16.45 -23.29
CA VAL A 10 3.54 -17.65 -24.00
C VAL A 10 4.57 -18.16 -25.02
N ALA A 11 5.34 -17.25 -25.66
CA ALA A 11 6.40 -17.61 -26.59
C ALA A 11 7.65 -18.21 -25.92
N GLY A 12 7.67 -18.32 -24.58
CA GLY A 12 8.73 -18.97 -23.82
C GLY A 12 9.82 -18.02 -23.33
N PHE A 13 9.55 -16.72 -23.28
CA PHE A 13 10.45 -15.78 -22.60
C PHE A 13 10.20 -15.85 -21.10
N ASP A 14 11.14 -16.39 -20.35
CA ASP A 14 11.00 -16.54 -18.90
C ASP A 14 11.15 -15.22 -18.14
N ARG A 15 11.82 -14.24 -18.73
CA ARG A 15 12.04 -12.91 -18.13
C ARG A 15 11.97 -11.85 -19.21
N TYR A 16 11.22 -10.80 -18.90
CA TYR A 16 11.03 -9.67 -19.77
C TYR A 16 11.04 -8.38 -18.95
N PHE A 17 11.66 -7.33 -19.46
CA PHE A 17 11.48 -6.01 -18.92
C PHE A 17 11.54 -4.95 -20.02
N GLN A 18 10.94 -3.82 -19.74
CA GLN A 18 11.05 -2.60 -20.57
C GLN A 18 11.03 -1.36 -19.69
N ILE A 19 11.60 -0.28 -20.22
CA ILE A 19 11.38 1.08 -19.70
C ILE A 19 10.55 1.79 -20.74
N ALA A 20 9.27 2.02 -20.44
CA ALA A 20 8.29 2.50 -21.41
C ALA A 20 7.75 3.89 -21.03
N PRO A 21 7.62 4.82 -21.99
CA PRO A 21 6.86 6.04 -21.78
C PRO A 21 5.37 5.68 -21.63
N CYS A 22 4.75 6.22 -20.60
CA CYS A 22 3.35 6.00 -20.28
C CYS A 22 2.63 7.33 -20.13
N PHE A 23 1.34 7.31 -20.49
CA PHE A 23 0.45 8.46 -20.36
C PHE A 23 -0.80 8.03 -19.60
N ARG A 24 -1.21 8.85 -18.63
CA ARG A 24 -2.47 8.65 -17.91
C ARG A 24 -3.24 9.95 -17.87
N ASP A 25 -4.52 9.86 -18.18
CA ASP A 25 -5.48 10.97 -18.02
C ASP A 25 -5.99 10.93 -16.56
N GLU A 26 -5.14 11.36 -15.66
CA GLU A 26 -5.44 11.50 -14.24
C GLU A 26 -5.23 12.95 -13.83
N ASP A 27 -5.98 13.42 -12.84
CA ASP A 27 -5.80 14.75 -12.29
C ASP A 27 -4.36 14.93 -11.79
N PRO A 28 -3.58 15.85 -12.38
CA PRO A 28 -2.21 16.08 -11.95
C PRO A 28 -2.21 16.65 -10.53
N ARG A 29 -1.68 15.88 -9.60
CA ARG A 29 -1.43 16.36 -8.24
C ARG A 29 0.00 16.84 -8.16
N ALA A 30 0.23 18.00 -7.54
CA ALA A 30 1.55 18.64 -7.46
C ALA A 30 2.64 17.75 -6.80
N ASP A 31 2.23 16.74 -6.04
CA ASP A 31 3.09 15.82 -5.29
C ASP A 31 3.16 14.40 -5.87
N ARG A 32 2.52 14.16 -7.03
CA ARG A 32 2.40 12.83 -7.63
C ARG A 32 2.74 12.84 -9.10
N LEU A 33 2.41 11.74 -9.77
CA LEU A 33 2.77 11.48 -11.16
C LEU A 33 2.23 12.55 -12.11
N PRO A 34 3.09 13.16 -12.94
CA PRO A 34 2.62 13.89 -14.11
C PRO A 34 1.86 12.95 -15.05
N GLY A 35 1.02 13.49 -15.94
CA GLY A 35 0.30 12.70 -16.94
C GLY A 35 1.21 11.86 -17.83
N GLU A 36 2.46 12.28 -18.01
CA GLU A 36 3.53 11.56 -18.73
C GLU A 36 4.60 11.08 -17.74
N PHE A 37 4.94 9.80 -17.80
CA PHE A 37 5.97 9.18 -16.94
C PHE A 37 6.59 7.96 -17.61
N TYR A 38 7.75 7.52 -17.11
CA TYR A 38 8.37 6.27 -17.51
C TYR A 38 8.07 5.18 -16.49
N GLN A 39 7.76 4.01 -16.98
CA GLN A 39 7.50 2.83 -16.16
C GLN A 39 8.57 1.77 -16.42
N LEU A 40 9.24 1.33 -15.36
CA LEU A 40 9.96 0.06 -15.39
C LEU A 40 8.92 -1.06 -15.22
N ASP A 41 8.75 -1.82 -16.28
CA ASP A 41 7.79 -2.89 -16.39
C ASP A 41 8.52 -4.21 -16.55
N LEU A 42 8.24 -5.19 -15.70
CA LEU A 42 8.91 -6.49 -15.75
C LEU A 42 7.92 -7.64 -15.54
N GLU A 43 8.20 -8.74 -16.20
CA GLU A 43 7.45 -9.97 -16.08
C GLU A 43 8.42 -11.15 -15.87
N MET A 44 8.06 -12.06 -15.01
CA MET A 44 8.86 -13.25 -14.71
C MET A 44 7.94 -14.48 -14.65
N SER A 45 8.35 -15.57 -15.33
CA SER A 45 7.65 -16.86 -15.32
C SER A 45 8.19 -17.78 -14.22
N PHE A 46 7.33 -18.67 -13.74
CA PHE A 46 7.69 -19.74 -12.81
C PHE A 46 8.34 -19.26 -11.50
N VAL A 47 7.90 -18.08 -11.02
CA VAL A 47 8.42 -17.44 -9.81
C VAL A 47 7.33 -17.23 -8.78
N THR A 48 7.73 -17.15 -7.53
CA THR A 48 6.89 -16.74 -6.41
C THR A 48 6.96 -15.23 -6.20
N GLN A 49 6.13 -14.71 -5.32
CA GLN A 49 6.17 -13.31 -4.90
C GLN A 49 7.55 -12.94 -4.31
N GLU A 50 8.14 -13.82 -3.52
CA GLU A 50 9.46 -13.57 -2.91
C GLU A 50 10.56 -13.45 -3.97
N ASP A 51 10.53 -14.28 -5.01
CA ASP A 51 11.51 -14.21 -6.11
C ASP A 51 11.45 -12.88 -6.86
N VAL A 52 10.25 -12.30 -7.02
CA VAL A 52 10.08 -10.97 -7.61
C VAL A 52 10.68 -9.90 -6.70
N TRP A 53 10.41 -9.97 -5.40
CA TRP A 53 10.98 -9.03 -4.44
C TRP A 53 12.50 -9.12 -4.35
N ASP A 54 13.04 -10.33 -4.30
CA ASP A 54 14.49 -10.55 -4.25
C ASP A 54 15.20 -10.04 -5.52
N THR A 55 14.52 -10.08 -6.66
CA THR A 55 15.00 -9.50 -7.91
C THR A 55 14.95 -7.98 -7.91
N MET A 56 13.86 -7.38 -7.40
CA MET A 56 13.62 -5.95 -7.49
C MET A 56 14.24 -5.14 -6.35
N GLU A 57 14.39 -5.70 -5.18
CA GLU A 57 14.95 -4.98 -4.02
C GLU A 57 16.37 -4.45 -4.26
N PRO A 58 17.31 -5.24 -4.84
CA PRO A 58 18.62 -4.72 -5.21
C PRO A 58 18.58 -3.60 -6.26
N VAL A 59 17.68 -3.69 -7.24
CA VAL A 59 17.52 -2.66 -8.28
C VAL A 59 17.06 -1.35 -7.65
N LEU A 60 16.00 -1.38 -6.85
CA LEU A 60 15.47 -0.19 -6.18
C LEU A 60 16.51 0.41 -5.21
N ARG A 61 17.18 -0.42 -4.44
CA ARG A 61 18.23 0.04 -3.53
C ARG A 61 19.35 0.72 -4.29
N GLY A 62 19.87 0.14 -5.39
CA GLY A 62 20.90 0.74 -6.21
C GLY A 62 20.50 2.09 -6.78
N VAL A 63 19.26 2.24 -7.24
CA VAL A 63 18.73 3.53 -7.70
C VAL A 63 18.73 4.57 -6.56
N PHE A 64 18.27 4.21 -5.37
CA PHE A 64 18.26 5.13 -4.24
C PHE A 64 19.67 5.47 -3.74
N GLU A 65 20.61 4.53 -3.77
CA GLU A 65 22.01 4.77 -3.41
C GLU A 65 22.70 5.72 -4.41
N GLU A 66 22.47 5.52 -5.71
CA GLU A 66 23.09 6.34 -6.76
C GLU A 66 22.49 7.75 -6.83
N PHE A 67 21.16 7.87 -6.77
CA PHE A 67 20.47 9.15 -6.99
C PHE A 67 19.96 9.82 -5.70
N GLY A 68 20.15 9.21 -4.55
CA GLY A 68 19.65 9.70 -3.25
C GLY A 68 20.47 10.84 -2.62
N ASN A 69 21.47 11.37 -3.32
CA ASN A 69 22.33 12.46 -2.82
C ASN A 69 22.97 12.16 -1.45
N GLY A 70 23.43 10.93 -1.26
CA GLY A 70 24.09 10.49 -0.02
C GLY A 70 23.15 10.26 1.16
N LYS A 71 21.84 10.27 0.95
CA LYS A 71 20.90 9.89 2.00
C LYS A 71 21.01 8.40 2.32
N PRO A 72 20.91 8.01 3.60
CA PRO A 72 20.97 6.60 3.97
C PRO A 72 19.79 5.82 3.36
N VAL A 73 20.08 4.68 2.76
CA VAL A 73 19.10 3.78 2.17
C VAL A 73 18.92 2.56 3.07
N THR A 74 17.67 2.17 3.28
CA THR A 74 17.32 0.96 4.03
C THR A 74 17.91 -0.27 3.33
N GLN A 75 18.72 -1.05 4.05
CA GLN A 75 19.43 -2.20 3.47
C GLN A 75 18.50 -3.36 3.10
N LYS A 76 17.44 -3.56 3.89
CA LYS A 76 16.39 -4.55 3.63
C LYS A 76 15.03 -3.89 3.77
N PHE A 77 14.24 -3.90 2.70
CA PHE A 77 12.92 -3.29 2.72
C PHE A 77 11.95 -4.13 3.57
N PRO A 78 11.19 -3.50 4.47
CA PRO A 78 10.23 -4.21 5.29
C PRO A 78 9.08 -4.77 4.44
N ARG A 79 8.65 -5.98 4.77
CA ARG A 79 7.47 -6.62 4.17
C ARG A 79 6.28 -6.32 5.07
N ILE A 80 5.37 -5.49 4.61
CA ILE A 80 4.19 -5.08 5.38
C ILE A 80 2.95 -5.65 4.69
N PRO A 81 2.18 -6.54 5.35
CA PRO A 81 0.90 -6.99 4.82
C PRO A 81 -0.06 -5.82 4.57
N TYR A 82 -0.85 -5.92 3.52
CA TYR A 82 -1.78 -4.85 3.13
C TYR A 82 -2.70 -4.42 4.28
N ASP A 83 -3.34 -5.38 4.96
CA ASP A 83 -4.23 -5.10 6.08
C ASP A 83 -3.52 -4.39 7.23
N THR A 84 -2.27 -4.77 7.50
CA THR A 84 -1.44 -4.10 8.50
C THR A 84 -1.12 -2.67 8.08
N SER A 85 -0.81 -2.45 6.80
CA SER A 85 -0.52 -1.12 6.26
C SER A 85 -1.72 -0.18 6.39
N ILE A 86 -2.90 -0.66 5.98
CA ILE A 86 -4.14 0.13 6.06
C ILE A 86 -4.53 0.41 7.52
N ARG A 87 -4.46 -0.59 8.40
CA ARG A 87 -4.83 -0.42 9.81
C ARG A 87 -3.88 0.51 10.56
N LYS A 88 -2.59 0.37 10.29
CA LYS A 88 -1.55 1.07 11.05
C LYS A 88 -1.26 2.47 10.52
N TYR A 89 -1.35 2.66 9.21
CA TYR A 89 -0.94 3.89 8.55
C TYR A 89 -2.03 4.56 7.71
N GLY A 90 -3.18 3.90 7.51
CA GLY A 90 -4.26 4.41 6.68
C GLY A 90 -3.94 4.47 5.18
N SER A 91 -2.89 3.80 4.75
CA SER A 91 -2.38 3.87 3.38
C SER A 91 -1.75 2.55 2.94
N ASP A 92 -1.89 2.22 1.66
CA ASP A 92 -1.17 1.12 1.01
C ASP A 92 0.31 1.47 0.70
N LYS A 93 0.69 2.73 0.89
CA LYS A 93 2.04 3.28 0.64
C LYS A 93 2.51 4.12 1.82
N PRO A 94 2.74 3.50 2.99
CA PRO A 94 3.10 4.25 4.20
C PRO A 94 4.50 4.86 4.08
N ASP A 95 4.64 6.11 4.52
CA ASP A 95 5.93 6.72 4.76
C ASP A 95 6.41 6.34 6.17
N LEU A 96 7.30 5.36 6.25
CA LEU A 96 7.81 4.84 7.53
C LEU A 96 8.71 5.82 8.28
N ARG A 97 9.07 6.96 7.69
CA ARG A 97 9.74 8.06 8.38
C ARG A 97 8.77 8.84 9.27
N ASN A 98 7.48 8.75 8.95
CA ASN A 98 6.43 9.36 9.78
C ASN A 98 6.16 8.45 10.99
N PRO A 99 6.38 8.93 12.23
CA PRO A 99 6.16 8.13 13.43
C PRO A 99 4.68 8.02 13.85
N ILE A 100 3.78 8.61 13.05
CA ILE A 100 2.34 8.57 13.35
C ILE A 100 1.77 7.22 12.92
N GLU A 101 1.20 6.51 13.86
CA GLU A 101 0.50 5.25 13.65
C GLU A 101 -0.95 5.39 14.13
N MET A 102 -1.86 4.63 13.50
CA MET A 102 -3.24 4.50 13.96
C MET A 102 -3.35 3.41 15.02
N ASP A 103 -4.23 3.64 15.98
CA ASP A 103 -4.56 2.67 17.03
C ASP A 103 -6.08 2.53 17.13
N ASN A 104 -6.56 1.33 17.40
CA ASN A 104 -7.98 1.06 17.51
C ASN A 104 -8.51 1.57 18.87
N VAL A 105 -9.43 2.49 18.81
CA VAL A 105 -10.07 3.11 20.00
C VAL A 105 -11.57 2.80 20.10
N SER A 106 -12.06 1.80 19.38
CA SER A 106 -13.48 1.44 19.31
C SER A 106 -14.07 1.23 20.70
N GLU A 107 -13.34 0.54 21.58
CA GLU A 107 -13.82 0.27 22.94
C GLU A 107 -14.02 1.54 23.79
N ALA A 108 -13.21 2.58 23.57
CA ALA A 108 -13.34 3.85 24.26
C ALA A 108 -14.61 4.62 23.88
N PHE A 109 -15.15 4.37 22.69
CA PHE A 109 -16.37 5.01 22.20
C PHE A 109 -17.62 4.14 22.33
N ARG A 110 -17.47 2.84 22.54
CA ARG A 110 -18.60 1.93 22.74
C ARG A 110 -19.34 2.30 24.03
N GLY A 111 -20.63 2.65 23.90
CA GLY A 111 -21.44 3.10 25.04
C GLY A 111 -21.10 4.51 25.55
N SER A 112 -20.29 5.28 24.84
CA SER A 112 -19.97 6.66 25.21
C SER A 112 -21.21 7.57 25.08
N GLY A 113 -21.21 8.71 25.78
CA GLY A 113 -22.23 9.74 25.64
C GLY A 113 -22.27 10.43 24.26
N PHE A 114 -21.27 10.17 23.42
CA PHE A 114 -21.19 10.71 22.07
C PHE A 114 -21.94 9.78 21.08
N LYS A 115 -23.27 9.97 21.05
CA LYS A 115 -24.23 9.09 20.37
C LYS A 115 -23.92 8.79 18.91
N VAL A 116 -23.34 9.74 18.16
CA VAL A 116 -23.01 9.57 16.74
C VAL A 116 -21.97 8.46 16.59
N PHE A 117 -20.91 8.50 17.37
CA PHE A 117 -19.82 7.52 17.29
C PHE A 117 -20.24 6.16 17.87
N ALA A 118 -20.95 6.17 18.99
CA ALA A 118 -21.49 4.95 19.56
C ALA A 118 -22.41 4.24 18.56
N GLY A 119 -23.31 4.97 17.89
CA GLY A 119 -24.22 4.38 16.90
C GLY A 119 -23.55 3.86 15.63
N LEU A 120 -22.42 4.43 15.23
CA LEU A 120 -21.61 3.87 14.12
C LEU A 120 -20.95 2.55 14.52
N LEU A 121 -20.46 2.45 15.75
CA LEU A 121 -19.78 1.24 16.24
C LEU A 121 -20.77 0.08 16.55
N ASP A 122 -22.06 0.37 16.66
CA ASP A 122 -23.11 -0.67 16.77
C ASP A 122 -23.39 -1.35 15.42
N GLN A 123 -22.91 -0.77 14.29
CA GLN A 123 -23.03 -1.39 12.98
C GLN A 123 -21.94 -2.45 12.77
N PRO A 124 -22.28 -3.61 12.19
CA PRO A 124 -21.30 -4.66 11.93
C PRO A 124 -20.14 -4.18 11.04
N GLY A 125 -18.91 -4.45 11.45
CA GLY A 125 -17.72 -4.14 10.69
C GLY A 125 -17.25 -2.69 10.75
N PHE A 126 -17.81 -1.86 11.61
CA PHE A 126 -17.28 -0.52 11.88
C PHE A 126 -16.27 -0.55 13.02
N ILE A 127 -15.18 0.17 12.81
CA ILE A 127 -14.13 0.41 13.82
C ILE A 127 -13.83 1.91 13.91
N ALA A 128 -13.33 2.32 15.05
CA ALA A 128 -12.80 3.66 15.26
C ALA A 128 -11.28 3.56 15.44
N ASP A 129 -10.55 4.16 14.51
CA ASP A 129 -9.10 4.25 14.59
C ASP A 129 -8.68 5.70 14.89
N CYS A 130 -7.63 5.85 15.66
CA CYS A 130 -7.08 7.12 16.07
C CYS A 130 -5.63 7.24 15.62
N LEU A 131 -5.28 8.37 15.01
CA LEU A 131 -3.90 8.73 14.75
C LEU A 131 -3.21 9.07 16.07
N ARG A 132 -2.18 8.31 16.39
CA ARG A 132 -1.43 8.44 17.63
C ARG A 132 -0.01 8.93 17.35
N HIS A 133 0.36 10.03 17.99
CA HIS A 133 1.72 10.51 18.03
C HIS A 133 2.14 10.67 19.49
N ARG A 134 3.08 9.86 19.97
CA ARG A 134 3.71 9.97 21.31
C ARG A 134 2.71 10.27 22.43
N LEU A 135 1.63 9.49 22.56
CA LEU A 135 0.62 9.65 23.62
C LEU A 135 -0.47 10.73 23.40
N GLN A 136 -0.50 11.39 22.26
CA GLN A 136 -1.56 12.36 21.95
C GLN A 136 -2.44 11.86 20.82
N ILE A 137 -3.75 11.97 21.00
CA ILE A 137 -4.74 11.72 19.94
C ILE A 137 -4.67 12.91 18.98
N VAL A 138 -4.33 12.65 17.72
CA VAL A 138 -4.25 13.67 16.67
C VAL A 138 -5.56 13.75 15.89
N THR A 139 -6.11 12.60 15.50
CA THR A 139 -7.34 12.52 14.70
C THR A 139 -8.02 11.18 14.94
N ILE A 140 -9.35 11.18 14.95
CA ILE A 140 -10.16 9.97 15.02
C ILE A 140 -10.75 9.74 13.64
N VAL A 141 -10.55 8.54 13.10
CA VAL A 141 -11.08 8.11 11.80
C VAL A 141 -12.04 6.95 12.03
N PHE A 142 -13.21 7.00 11.42
CA PHE A 142 -14.16 5.91 11.43
C PHE A 142 -14.17 5.22 10.06
N GLY A 143 -14.07 3.91 10.06
CA GLY A 143 -14.08 3.12 8.83
C GLY A 143 -14.70 1.74 9.05
N ARG A 144 -14.87 1.00 7.97
CA ARG A 144 -15.25 -0.41 8.03
C ARG A 144 -14.01 -1.26 8.23
N ASP A 145 -14.13 -2.28 9.08
CA ASP A 145 -13.08 -3.28 9.22
C ASP A 145 -12.99 -4.13 7.94
N PHE A 146 -11.86 -4.05 7.25
CA PHE A 146 -11.63 -4.79 6.00
C PHE A 146 -11.59 -6.32 6.21
N ASN A 147 -11.40 -6.82 7.44
CA ASN A 147 -11.39 -8.26 7.71
C ASN A 147 -12.76 -8.93 7.62
N THR A 148 -13.86 -8.19 7.65
CA THR A 148 -15.21 -8.80 7.61
C THR A 148 -15.64 -9.19 6.19
N HIS A 149 -14.90 -8.77 5.14
CA HIS A 149 -15.28 -9.04 3.74
C HIS A 149 -14.65 -10.27 3.11
N THR A 150 -13.66 -10.92 3.73
CA THR A 150 -13.02 -12.10 3.15
C THR A 150 -13.74 -13.43 3.39
N ALA A 151 -14.77 -13.44 4.23
CA ALA A 151 -15.48 -14.69 4.55
C ALA A 151 -16.72 -14.99 3.67
N ASN A 152 -17.24 -14.04 2.88
CA ASN A 152 -18.51 -14.22 2.16
C ASN A 152 -18.48 -13.90 0.65
N GLY A 153 -17.34 -13.89 -0.01
CA GLY A 153 -17.18 -13.46 -1.43
C GLY A 153 -16.77 -14.53 -2.44
N LEU A 154 -16.96 -15.83 -2.16
CA LEU A 154 -16.70 -16.90 -3.12
C LEU A 154 -17.99 -17.73 -3.34
N HIS A 155 -19.02 -17.10 -3.87
CA HIS A 155 -20.11 -17.79 -4.60
C HIS A 155 -20.93 -16.74 -5.38
N ARG A 156 -20.47 -16.45 -6.61
CA ARG A 156 -21.29 -16.33 -7.83
C ARG A 156 -20.42 -16.02 -9.03
#